data_c865630da28741c2405a6003837dc5f6
#
_entry.id   c865630da28741c2405a6003837dc5f6
#
_cell.length_a   1.000
_cell.length_b   1.000
_cell.length_c   1.000
_cell.angle_alpha   90.00
_cell.angle_beta   90.00
_cell.angle_gamma   90.00
#
_symmetry.space_group_name_H-M   'P 1'
#
loop_
_entity.id
_entity.type
_entity.pdbx_description
1 polymer ?
#
loop_
_entity_poly.entity_id
_entity_poly.type
_entity_poly.pdbx_seq_one_letter_code
_entity_poly.pdbx_strand_id
1 'polypeptide(L)'
;MTVWLIKTKPVIDTSGVSTNPVFKFSAGNLSTNPRAADRLLMTASLKFKSISYKATSCDISVSGPSQITLNTIEKNTLMSIPRGGTTPSQKTITMDVSCPAGSIGNKLYYWFNPVSGTSPAGDGIIDNLLTGGGAASNVGIIFKKDNSPVIFYDAETYSFASAQASQKINFTADYYRMSDNSAEVSAGHVKAILEVVVQEE
;
A
#
# COMPACT_ATOMS: atom_id res chain seq x y z
N MET A 1 -7.98 2.67 -27.58
CA MET A 1 -7.34 1.65 -26.75
C MET A 1 -6.11 2.29 -26.12
N THR A 2 -6.00 2.26 -24.79
CA THR A 2 -4.84 2.77 -24.07
C THR A 2 -4.04 1.57 -23.57
N VAL A 3 -2.73 1.59 -23.77
CA VAL A 3 -1.83 0.51 -23.34
C VAL A 3 -0.88 1.10 -22.29
N TRP A 4 -0.79 0.45 -21.16
CA TRP A 4 0.10 0.85 -20.06
C TRP A 4 1.27 -0.13 -19.98
N LEU A 5 2.48 0.40 -19.88
CA LEU A 5 3.67 -0.39 -19.59
C LEU A 5 3.94 -0.32 -18.08
N ILE A 6 3.89 -1.46 -17.43
CA ILE A 6 4.08 -1.56 -15.98
C ILE A 6 5.45 -2.19 -15.70
N LYS A 7 6.26 -1.49 -14.91
CA LYS A 7 7.53 -2.02 -14.40
C LYS A 7 7.24 -3.05 -13.31
N THR A 8 7.63 -4.31 -13.53
CA THR A 8 7.38 -5.42 -12.59
C THR A 8 8.62 -5.91 -11.85
N LYS A 9 9.81 -5.33 -12.12
CA LYS A 9 11.07 -5.70 -11.48
C LYS A 9 11.91 -4.48 -11.15
N PRO A 10 12.73 -4.51 -10.09
CA PRO A 10 13.60 -3.39 -9.71
C PRO A 10 14.59 -3.00 -10.82
N VAL A 11 15.12 -4.00 -11.52
CA VAL A 11 16.01 -3.80 -12.67
C VAL A 11 15.25 -4.12 -13.95
N ILE A 12 15.30 -3.23 -14.92
CA ILE A 12 14.69 -3.43 -16.23
C ILE A 12 15.78 -3.91 -17.18
N ASP A 13 15.65 -5.16 -17.61
CA ASP A 13 16.42 -5.71 -18.71
C ASP A 13 15.66 -5.50 -20.01
N THR A 14 16.21 -4.71 -20.90
CA THR A 14 15.62 -4.42 -22.21
C THR A 14 16.21 -5.28 -23.33
N SER A 15 17.16 -6.16 -23.02
CA SER A 15 17.86 -6.97 -24.03
C SER A 15 16.97 -7.96 -24.79
N GLY A 16 15.82 -8.33 -24.21
CA GLY A 16 14.83 -9.23 -24.82
C GLY A 16 13.53 -8.56 -25.26
N VAL A 17 13.44 -7.24 -25.19
CA VAL A 17 12.17 -6.55 -25.53
C VAL A 17 12.01 -6.48 -27.05
N SER A 18 10.96 -7.13 -27.56
CA SER A 18 10.53 -6.91 -28.93
C SER A 18 10.18 -5.45 -29.16
N THR A 19 10.88 -4.79 -30.08
CA THR A 19 10.59 -3.40 -30.44
C THR A 19 9.26 -3.23 -31.19
N ASN A 20 8.64 -4.33 -31.59
CA ASN A 20 7.39 -4.32 -32.34
C ASN A 20 6.40 -5.38 -31.81
N PRO A 21 5.86 -5.24 -30.60
CA PRO A 21 4.85 -6.18 -30.12
C PRO A 21 3.60 -6.12 -31.01
N VAL A 22 3.09 -7.28 -31.39
CA VAL A 22 1.90 -7.41 -32.22
C VAL A 22 0.74 -7.89 -31.38
N PHE A 23 -0.35 -7.13 -31.40
CA PHE A 23 -1.61 -7.48 -30.75
C PHE A 23 -2.60 -7.98 -31.80
N LYS A 24 -3.19 -9.14 -31.52
CA LYS A 24 -4.23 -9.72 -32.37
C LYS A 24 -5.56 -9.66 -31.63
N PHE A 25 -6.57 -9.13 -32.28
CA PHE A 25 -7.94 -9.08 -31.78
C PHE A 25 -8.79 -10.03 -32.62
N SER A 26 -9.43 -10.99 -31.96
CA SER A 26 -10.36 -11.93 -32.62
C SER A 26 -11.75 -11.82 -32.00
N ALA A 27 -12.79 -12.06 -32.79
CA ALA A 27 -14.15 -12.17 -32.30
C ALA A 27 -14.43 -13.61 -31.86
N GLY A 28 -14.88 -13.78 -30.63
CA GLY A 28 -15.38 -15.06 -30.10
C GLY A 28 -14.45 -15.73 -29.09
N ASN A 29 -14.97 -16.79 -28.50
CA ASN A 29 -14.25 -17.59 -27.52
C ASN A 29 -13.53 -18.74 -28.23
N LEU A 30 -12.19 -18.73 -28.21
CA LEU A 30 -11.34 -19.76 -28.85
C LEU A 30 -11.56 -21.16 -28.25
N SER A 31 -12.02 -21.27 -27.01
CA SER A 31 -12.24 -22.57 -26.36
C SER A 31 -13.55 -23.25 -26.79
N THR A 32 -14.54 -22.48 -27.19
CA THR A 32 -15.88 -22.97 -27.60
C THR A 32 -16.10 -22.97 -29.11
N ASN A 33 -15.28 -22.21 -29.87
CA ASN A 33 -15.36 -22.15 -31.31
C ASN A 33 -13.97 -22.07 -31.96
N PRO A 34 -13.36 -23.18 -32.31
CA PRO A 34 -12.01 -23.22 -32.90
C PRO A 34 -11.90 -22.42 -34.22
N ARG A 35 -13.00 -22.18 -34.94
CA ARG A 35 -13.00 -21.30 -36.11
C ARG A 35 -12.98 -19.82 -35.78
N ALA A 36 -13.09 -19.44 -34.50
CA ALA A 36 -12.97 -18.04 -34.09
C ALA A 36 -11.54 -17.48 -34.34
N ALA A 37 -10.52 -18.36 -34.41
CA ALA A 37 -9.17 -17.97 -34.80
C ALA A 37 -9.09 -17.38 -36.21
N ASP A 38 -9.98 -17.80 -37.12
CA ASP A 38 -10.04 -17.32 -38.50
C ASP A 38 -10.77 -15.98 -38.62
N ARG A 39 -11.38 -15.49 -37.54
CA ARG A 39 -12.05 -14.20 -37.48
C ARG A 39 -11.19 -13.13 -36.85
N LEU A 40 -9.96 -13.00 -37.33
CA LEU A 40 -9.07 -11.92 -36.92
C LEU A 40 -9.68 -10.59 -37.34
N LEU A 41 -10.12 -9.78 -36.37
CA LEU A 41 -10.75 -8.49 -36.63
C LEU A 41 -9.71 -7.41 -36.88
N MET A 42 -8.61 -7.45 -36.17
CA MET A 42 -7.57 -6.44 -36.26
C MET A 42 -6.23 -6.97 -35.76
N THR A 43 -5.16 -6.59 -36.42
CA THR A 43 -3.81 -6.72 -35.92
C THR A 43 -3.25 -5.31 -35.72
N ALA A 44 -2.78 -5.02 -34.50
CA ALA A 44 -2.10 -3.76 -34.21
C ALA A 44 -0.66 -4.05 -33.78
N SER A 45 0.29 -3.32 -34.34
CA SER A 45 1.68 -3.35 -33.89
C SER A 45 2.04 -2.02 -33.23
N LEU A 46 2.71 -2.09 -32.07
CA LEU A 46 3.30 -0.92 -31.43
C LEU A 46 4.77 -0.85 -31.85
N LYS A 47 5.16 0.27 -32.47
CA LYS A 47 6.57 0.55 -32.77
C LYS A 47 7.11 1.49 -31.71
N PHE A 48 8.08 1.03 -30.93
CA PHE A 48 8.81 1.88 -30.01
C PHE A 48 10.01 2.50 -30.74
N LYS A 49 10.03 3.82 -30.85
CA LYS A 49 11.14 4.53 -31.47
C LYS A 49 12.36 4.57 -30.57
N SER A 50 12.16 4.69 -29.27
CA SER A 50 13.14 4.53 -28.22
C SER A 50 12.43 4.31 -26.90
N ILE A 51 13.00 3.49 -26.02
CA ILE A 51 12.58 3.37 -24.64
C ILE A 51 13.75 3.90 -23.82
N SER A 52 13.58 5.06 -23.20
CA SER A 52 14.54 5.59 -22.24
C SER A 52 13.95 5.44 -20.85
N TYR A 53 14.72 4.83 -19.95
CA TYR A 53 14.38 4.79 -18.54
C TYR A 53 15.20 5.86 -17.83
N LYS A 54 14.51 6.76 -17.18
CA LYS A 54 15.11 7.49 -16.06
C LYS A 54 15.01 6.56 -14.84
N ALA A 55 16.11 6.28 -14.18
CA ALA A 55 16.11 5.74 -12.83
C ALA A 55 15.67 6.87 -11.89
N THR A 56 14.37 7.11 -11.83
CA THR A 56 13.75 8.25 -11.13
C THR A 56 12.68 7.76 -10.19
N SER A 57 12.96 6.74 -9.39
CA SER A 57 12.07 6.39 -8.29
C SER A 57 12.73 6.76 -6.99
N CYS A 58 11.97 7.46 -6.14
CA CYS A 58 12.40 7.67 -4.77
C CYS A 58 12.38 6.34 -4.02
N ASP A 59 13.34 6.15 -3.14
CA ASP A 59 13.39 5.03 -2.20
C ASP A 59 12.66 5.41 -0.91
N ILE A 60 12.03 4.43 -0.27
CA ILE A 60 11.36 4.60 1.01
C ILE A 60 11.86 3.56 2.00
N SER A 61 12.13 4.00 3.23
CA SER A 61 12.54 3.14 4.33
C SER A 61 11.98 3.63 5.66
N VAL A 62 11.84 2.74 6.62
CA VAL A 62 11.46 3.14 7.99
C VAL A 62 12.64 3.81 8.65
N SER A 63 12.43 4.96 9.30
CA SER A 63 13.45 5.60 10.16
C SER A 63 13.60 4.77 11.45
N GLY A 64 14.53 3.85 11.44
CA GLY A 64 14.75 2.91 12.56
C GLY A 64 14.37 1.47 12.24
N PRO A 65 14.01 0.65 13.24
CA PRO A 65 13.69 -0.75 13.03
C PRO A 65 12.40 -0.89 12.20
N SER A 66 12.37 -1.82 11.28
CA SER A 66 11.19 -2.13 10.45
C SER A 66 10.03 -2.75 11.25
N GLN A 67 10.32 -3.26 12.44
CA GLN A 67 9.32 -3.74 13.37
C GLN A 67 9.10 -2.71 14.48
N ILE A 68 7.90 -2.15 14.51
CA ILE A 68 7.48 -1.19 15.54
C ILE A 68 6.69 -1.94 16.62
N THR A 69 7.17 -1.90 17.85
CA THR A 69 6.46 -2.51 18.99
C THR A 69 5.74 -1.43 19.78
N LEU A 70 4.41 -1.49 19.84
CA LEU A 70 3.62 -0.64 20.72
C LEU A 70 3.81 -1.07 22.18
N ASN A 71 3.70 -0.14 23.12
CA ASN A 71 3.74 -0.47 24.53
C ASN A 71 2.50 -1.30 24.91
N THR A 72 2.64 -2.20 25.86
CA THR A 72 1.50 -2.95 26.39
C THR A 72 0.46 -1.99 26.98
N ILE A 73 -0.80 -2.27 26.72
CA ILE A 73 -1.93 -1.55 27.30
C ILE A 73 -2.84 -2.54 28.05
N GLU A 74 -3.30 -2.14 29.20
CA GLU A 74 -4.29 -2.91 29.96
C GLU A 74 -5.65 -2.86 29.26
N LYS A 75 -6.37 -3.99 29.23
CA LYS A 75 -7.71 -4.08 28.63
C LYS A 75 -8.66 -2.99 29.16
N ASN A 76 -8.69 -2.78 30.48
CA ASN A 76 -9.57 -1.79 31.08
C ASN A 76 -9.24 -0.37 30.62
N THR A 77 -7.96 -0.05 30.43
CA THR A 77 -7.51 1.22 29.88
C THR A 77 -7.98 1.37 28.44
N LEU A 78 -7.81 0.36 27.60
CA LEU A 78 -8.30 0.38 26.21
C LEU A 78 -9.82 0.54 26.15
N MET A 79 -10.56 -0.12 27.05
CA MET A 79 -12.02 -0.02 27.10
C MET A 79 -12.53 1.34 27.61
N SER A 80 -11.76 2.06 28.40
CA SER A 80 -12.14 3.40 28.89
C SER A 80 -11.96 4.51 27.85
N ILE A 81 -11.20 4.25 26.79
CA ILE A 81 -10.94 5.22 25.72
C ILE A 81 -12.03 5.08 24.65
N PRO A 82 -12.61 6.17 24.14
CA PRO A 82 -13.55 6.13 23.00
C PRO A 82 -12.92 5.40 21.79
N ARG A 83 -13.73 4.75 20.97
CA ARG A 83 -13.25 4.14 19.72
C ARG A 83 -12.51 5.16 18.87
N GLY A 84 -11.34 4.81 18.39
CA GLY A 84 -10.49 5.70 17.61
C GLY A 84 -9.85 6.82 18.43
N GLY A 85 -10.09 6.88 19.74
CA GLY A 85 -9.35 7.76 20.65
C GLY A 85 -7.87 7.36 20.71
N THR A 86 -7.03 8.25 21.24
CA THR A 86 -5.60 8.02 21.38
C THR A 86 -5.31 7.30 22.67
N THR A 87 -4.55 6.19 22.59
CA THR A 87 -4.10 5.46 23.78
C THR A 87 -2.71 5.94 24.24
N PRO A 88 -2.32 5.66 25.49
CA PRO A 88 -0.95 5.92 25.96
C PRO A 88 0.12 5.10 25.20
N SER A 89 -0.29 4.12 24.41
CA SER A 89 0.60 3.24 23.65
C SER A 89 0.84 3.69 22.22
N GLN A 90 0.18 4.78 21.79
CA GLN A 90 0.36 5.34 20.45
C GLN A 90 1.83 5.63 20.16
N LYS A 91 2.28 5.26 18.97
CA LYS A 91 3.64 5.57 18.49
C LYS A 91 3.58 6.28 17.14
N THR A 92 4.47 7.26 17.00
CA THR A 92 4.75 7.87 15.70
C THR A 92 5.70 6.97 14.91
N ILE A 93 5.37 6.76 13.66
CA ILE A 93 6.17 6.06 12.68
C ILE A 93 6.64 7.09 11.66
N THR A 94 7.94 7.12 11.42
CA THR A 94 8.56 7.98 10.41
C THR A 94 9.13 7.13 9.31
N MET A 95 8.77 7.44 8.07
CA MET A 95 9.38 6.88 6.88
C MET A 95 10.29 7.93 6.26
N ASP A 96 11.53 7.56 5.95
CA ASP A 96 12.44 8.38 5.19
C ASP A 96 12.25 8.11 3.70
N VAL A 97 12.04 9.17 2.94
CA VAL A 97 11.93 9.12 1.47
C VAL A 97 13.16 9.83 0.91
N SER A 98 13.94 9.11 0.10
CA SER A 98 15.15 9.60 -0.55
C SER A 98 14.95 9.59 -2.06
N CYS A 99 15.11 10.75 -2.69
CA CYS A 99 14.90 10.92 -4.11
C CYS A 99 16.20 11.26 -4.84
N PRO A 100 16.48 10.61 -5.98
CA PRO A 100 17.63 10.96 -6.82
C PRO A 100 17.40 12.33 -7.46
N ALA A 101 18.50 12.97 -7.90
CA ALA A 101 18.46 14.31 -8.47
C ALA A 101 17.45 14.48 -9.62
N GLY A 102 17.20 13.40 -10.40
CA GLY A 102 16.24 13.43 -11.50
C GLY A 102 14.77 13.45 -11.08
N SER A 103 14.47 13.13 -9.82
CA SER A 103 13.10 13.14 -9.25
C SER A 103 12.82 14.41 -8.45
N ILE A 104 13.85 15.19 -8.11
CA ILE A 104 13.68 16.43 -7.32
C ILE A 104 12.84 17.43 -8.11
N GLY A 105 11.81 17.97 -7.45
CA GLY A 105 10.88 18.92 -8.05
C GLY A 105 9.62 18.27 -8.64
N ASN A 106 9.62 16.98 -8.92
CA ASN A 106 8.46 16.27 -9.43
C ASN A 106 7.45 16.03 -8.31
N LYS A 107 6.19 15.85 -8.66
CA LYS A 107 5.16 15.47 -7.71
C LYS A 107 5.35 14.02 -7.30
N LEU A 108 5.25 13.73 -6.01
CA LEU A 108 5.39 12.40 -5.46
C LEU A 108 4.13 12.02 -4.72
N TYR A 109 3.47 10.96 -5.13
CA TYR A 109 2.35 10.36 -4.42
C TYR A 109 2.83 9.27 -3.48
N TYR A 110 2.10 9.04 -2.40
CA TYR A 110 2.30 7.89 -1.54
C TYR A 110 0.97 7.42 -0.96
N TRP A 111 0.89 6.13 -0.68
CA TRP A 111 -0.31 5.54 -0.11
C TRP A 111 0.01 4.36 0.79
N PHE A 112 -1.00 3.90 1.47
CA PHE A 112 -0.91 2.86 2.49
C PHE A 112 -1.66 1.62 2.04
N ASN A 113 -0.97 0.46 2.00
CA ASN A 113 -1.53 -0.83 1.65
C ASN A 113 -1.48 -1.77 2.86
N PRO A 114 -2.60 -2.13 3.49
CA PRO A 114 -2.61 -3.19 4.47
C PRO A 114 -2.30 -4.53 3.82
N VAL A 115 -1.26 -5.21 4.32
CA VAL A 115 -0.84 -6.53 3.79
C VAL A 115 -1.74 -7.64 4.35
N SER A 116 -2.36 -7.43 5.50
CA SER A 116 -3.17 -8.40 6.24
C SER A 116 -4.66 -8.07 6.28
N GLY A 117 -5.19 -7.56 5.18
CA GLY A 117 -6.61 -7.23 5.10
C GLY A 117 -7.01 -6.00 5.93
N THR A 118 -8.06 -5.33 5.47
CA THR A 118 -8.68 -4.20 6.17
C THR A 118 -9.73 -4.69 7.15
N SER A 119 -9.93 -3.94 8.23
CA SER A 119 -11.04 -4.17 9.12
C SER A 119 -12.35 -3.63 8.55
N PRO A 120 -13.47 -4.34 8.69
CA PRO A 120 -14.77 -3.77 8.43
C PRO A 120 -15.15 -2.64 9.41
N ALA A 121 -14.35 -2.41 10.46
CA ALA A 121 -14.60 -1.37 11.45
C ALA A 121 -14.37 0.05 10.93
N GLY A 122 -13.70 0.24 9.78
CA GLY A 122 -13.54 1.52 9.12
C GLY A 122 -12.13 1.77 8.57
N ASP A 123 -11.93 3.00 8.09
CA ASP A 123 -10.67 3.44 7.49
C ASP A 123 -9.51 3.42 8.49
N GLY A 124 -8.33 3.16 7.98
CA GLY A 124 -7.09 3.17 8.76
C GLY A 124 -6.93 2.02 9.74
N ILE A 125 -7.88 1.08 9.81
CA ILE A 125 -7.89 -0.01 10.77
C ILE A 125 -7.49 -1.33 10.09
N ILE A 126 -6.56 -2.02 10.71
CA ILE A 126 -6.12 -3.36 10.32
C ILE A 126 -6.47 -4.32 11.46
N ASP A 127 -7.14 -5.42 11.11
CA ASP A 127 -7.46 -6.50 12.03
C ASP A 127 -6.20 -7.17 12.57
N ASN A 128 -6.31 -7.77 13.74
CA ASN A 128 -5.22 -8.57 14.28
C ASN A 128 -4.88 -9.74 13.35
N LEU A 129 -3.68 -9.76 12.84
CA LEU A 129 -3.18 -10.84 11.98
C LEU A 129 -2.98 -12.17 12.73
N LEU A 130 -2.80 -12.08 14.06
CA LEU A 130 -2.61 -13.26 14.87
C LEU A 130 -3.95 -13.94 15.17
N THR A 131 -3.93 -15.27 15.15
CA THR A 131 -5.08 -16.12 15.46
C THR A 131 -4.69 -17.19 16.47
N GLY A 132 -5.67 -17.77 17.17
CA GLY A 132 -5.44 -18.85 18.13
C GLY A 132 -5.10 -18.40 19.54
N GLY A 133 -4.60 -19.31 20.34
CA GLY A 133 -4.31 -19.06 21.76
C GLY A 133 -3.21 -18.01 21.94
N GLY A 134 -3.50 -16.96 22.70
CA GLY A 134 -2.59 -15.86 22.94
C GLY A 134 -2.77 -14.63 22.04
N ALA A 135 -3.61 -14.71 21.00
CA ALA A 135 -4.02 -13.54 20.21
C ALA A 135 -5.13 -12.77 20.93
N ALA A 136 -5.08 -11.44 20.87
CA ALA A 136 -6.19 -10.59 21.32
C ALA A 136 -7.37 -10.71 20.37
N SER A 137 -8.58 -10.81 20.93
CA SER A 137 -9.84 -10.79 20.15
C SER A 137 -10.45 -9.40 20.15
N ASN A 138 -11.01 -8.98 19.02
CA ASN A 138 -11.62 -7.67 18.82
C ASN A 138 -10.71 -6.48 19.17
N VAL A 139 -9.42 -6.64 18.90
CA VAL A 139 -8.42 -5.58 18.96
C VAL A 139 -7.62 -5.60 17.68
N GLY A 140 -7.51 -4.46 17.04
CA GLY A 140 -6.70 -4.22 15.86
C GLY A 140 -5.74 -3.05 16.07
N ILE A 141 -5.13 -2.60 14.97
CA ILE A 141 -4.28 -1.42 14.95
C ILE A 141 -4.93 -0.38 14.04
N ILE A 142 -5.04 0.84 14.54
CA ILE A 142 -5.44 2.01 13.77
C ILE A 142 -4.19 2.80 13.37
N PHE A 143 -4.12 3.17 12.09
CA PHE A 143 -3.11 4.06 11.56
C PHE A 143 -3.74 5.42 11.27
N LYS A 144 -3.08 6.50 11.72
CA LYS A 144 -3.56 7.86 11.53
C LYS A 144 -2.46 8.74 10.96
N LYS A 145 -2.85 9.60 10.03
CA LYS A 145 -2.03 10.70 9.53
C LYS A 145 -2.75 12.01 9.83
N ASP A 146 -2.02 12.96 10.43
CA ASP A 146 -2.58 14.26 10.82
C ASP A 146 -3.87 14.12 11.66
N ASN A 147 -3.86 13.15 12.60
CA ASN A 147 -4.95 12.75 13.49
C ASN A 147 -6.19 12.14 12.82
N SER A 148 -6.19 11.96 11.50
CA SER A 148 -7.27 11.30 10.76
C SER A 148 -6.87 9.86 10.40
N PRO A 149 -7.80 8.90 10.43
CA PRO A 149 -7.52 7.55 9.92
C PRO A 149 -6.98 7.62 8.49
N VAL A 150 -5.96 6.81 8.18
CA VAL A 150 -5.44 6.75 6.82
C VAL A 150 -6.44 6.07 5.89
N ILE A 151 -6.54 6.56 4.66
CA ILE A 151 -7.32 5.92 3.61
C ILE A 151 -6.40 4.91 2.92
N PHE A 152 -6.80 3.64 2.94
CA PHE A 152 -6.04 2.57 2.31
C PHE A 152 -6.29 2.50 0.81
N TYR A 153 -5.28 2.06 0.07
CA TYR A 153 -5.31 1.85 -1.39
C TYR A 153 -5.59 3.11 -2.23
N ASP A 154 -5.57 4.28 -1.61
CA ASP A 154 -5.82 5.54 -2.28
C ASP A 154 -4.49 6.20 -2.67
N ALA A 155 -4.13 6.10 -3.95
CA ALA A 155 -2.88 6.62 -4.49
C ALA A 155 -2.92 8.14 -4.74
N GLU A 156 -4.06 8.81 -4.55
CA GLU A 156 -4.22 10.23 -4.89
C GLU A 156 -4.31 11.15 -3.68
N THR A 157 -4.77 10.63 -2.53
CA THR A 157 -5.02 11.42 -1.33
C THR A 157 -3.76 12.04 -0.73
N TYR A 158 -2.63 11.31 -0.76
CA TYR A 158 -1.40 11.79 -0.13
C TYR A 158 -0.33 12.07 -1.17
N SER A 159 0.22 13.28 -1.12
CA SER A 159 1.29 13.66 -2.05
C SER A 159 2.23 14.71 -1.46
N PHE A 160 3.42 14.77 -2.00
CA PHE A 160 4.30 15.92 -1.94
C PHE A 160 4.21 16.66 -3.27
N ALA A 161 3.92 17.95 -3.23
CA ALA A 161 3.80 18.76 -4.44
C ALA A 161 5.13 18.86 -5.20
N SER A 162 6.25 18.71 -4.48
CA SER A 162 7.60 18.75 -5.02
C SER A 162 8.51 17.84 -4.20
N ALA A 163 9.02 16.79 -4.82
CA ALA A 163 9.95 15.88 -4.18
C ALA A 163 11.25 16.56 -3.82
N GLN A 164 11.75 16.29 -2.61
CA GLN A 164 13.02 16.76 -2.09
C GLN A 164 14.05 15.62 -2.13
N ALA A 165 15.34 15.93 -2.09
CA ALA A 165 16.39 14.91 -2.00
C ALA A 165 16.19 13.98 -0.78
N SER A 166 15.66 14.54 0.31
CA SER A 166 15.25 13.78 1.51
C SER A 166 14.01 14.42 2.11
N GLN A 167 13.01 13.62 2.42
CA GLN A 167 11.78 14.06 3.07
C GLN A 167 11.17 12.92 3.89
N LYS A 168 10.19 13.25 4.72
CA LYS A 168 9.63 12.29 5.69
C LYS A 168 8.12 12.16 5.55
N ILE A 169 7.64 10.92 5.73
CA ILE A 169 6.23 10.64 5.92
C ILE A 169 6.05 10.25 7.38
N ASN A 170 5.25 11.01 8.11
CA ASN A 170 4.92 10.72 9.50
C ASN A 170 3.47 10.29 9.61
N PHE A 171 3.24 9.23 10.37
CA PHE A 171 1.92 8.75 10.76
C PHE A 171 2.00 8.07 12.11
N THR A 172 0.88 7.73 12.71
CA THR A 172 0.84 7.07 14.02
C THR A 172 0.18 5.72 13.91
N ALA A 173 0.59 4.79 14.78
CA ALA A 173 -0.07 3.53 15.01
C ALA A 173 -0.52 3.45 16.47
N ASP A 174 -1.71 2.92 16.68
CA ASP A 174 -2.29 2.79 17.99
C ASP A 174 -3.22 1.57 18.07
N TYR A 175 -3.53 1.10 19.26
CA TYR A 175 -4.53 0.06 19.45
C TYR A 175 -5.94 0.57 19.16
N TYR A 176 -6.73 -0.29 18.53
CA TYR A 176 -8.13 -0.03 18.25
C TYR A 176 -9.00 -1.18 18.76
N ARG A 177 -9.98 -0.87 19.60
CA ARG A 177 -10.99 -1.85 20.02
C ARG A 177 -12.12 -1.91 19.00
N MET A 178 -12.47 -3.11 18.59
CA MET A 178 -13.51 -3.33 17.56
C MET A 178 -14.89 -3.54 18.15
N SER A 179 -14.98 -3.86 19.46
CA SER A 179 -16.25 -4.02 20.18
C SER A 179 -16.35 -3.09 21.38
N ASP A 180 -17.54 -2.60 21.65
CA ASP A 180 -17.87 -1.86 22.86
C ASP A 180 -18.23 -2.80 24.03
N ASN A 181 -18.47 -4.08 23.71
CA ASN A 181 -18.70 -5.10 24.72
C ASN A 181 -17.35 -5.63 25.25
N SER A 182 -17.09 -5.32 26.53
CA SER A 182 -15.84 -5.76 27.17
C SER A 182 -15.69 -7.27 27.25
N ALA A 183 -16.80 -8.03 27.24
CA ALA A 183 -16.73 -9.50 27.24
C ALA A 183 -16.20 -10.05 25.93
N GLU A 184 -16.34 -9.33 24.82
CA GLU A 184 -15.86 -9.74 23.51
C GLU A 184 -14.39 -9.39 23.27
N VAL A 185 -13.86 -8.39 23.99
CA VAL A 185 -12.46 -7.98 23.89
C VAL A 185 -11.61 -8.82 24.82
N SER A 186 -10.62 -9.53 24.30
CA SER A 186 -9.68 -10.30 25.10
C SER A 186 -8.27 -9.69 25.10
N ALA A 187 -7.54 -9.91 26.19
CA ALA A 187 -6.11 -9.64 26.23
C ALA A 187 -5.36 -10.63 25.33
N GLY A 188 -4.21 -10.23 24.82
CA GLY A 188 -3.38 -11.04 23.96
C GLY A 188 -2.45 -10.22 23.08
N HIS A 189 -1.77 -10.89 22.18
CA HIS A 189 -0.88 -10.24 21.20
C HIS A 189 -1.66 -9.70 20.01
N VAL A 190 -1.22 -8.56 19.50
CA VAL A 190 -1.76 -7.92 18.30
C VAL A 190 -0.63 -7.69 17.29
N LYS A 191 -0.87 -8.02 16.04
CA LYS A 191 0.05 -7.77 14.92
C LYS A 191 -0.70 -7.24 13.73
N ALA A 192 -0.18 -6.20 13.10
CA ALA A 192 -0.62 -5.70 11.81
C ALA A 192 0.59 -5.47 10.90
N ILE A 193 0.40 -5.55 9.60
CA ILE A 193 1.43 -5.29 8.60
C ILE A 193 0.87 -4.25 7.63
N LEU A 194 1.61 -3.15 7.50
CA LEU A 194 1.29 -2.05 6.60
C LEU A 194 2.47 -1.82 5.66
N GLU A 195 2.19 -1.78 4.37
CA GLU A 195 3.12 -1.33 3.34
C GLU A 195 2.86 0.14 3.03
N VAL A 196 3.92 0.90 2.84
CA VAL A 196 3.83 2.27 2.33
C VAL A 196 4.51 2.31 0.97
N VAL A 197 3.80 2.80 -0.02
CA VAL A 197 4.26 2.86 -1.41
C VAL A 197 4.45 4.32 -1.80
N VAL A 198 5.49 4.61 -2.57
CA VAL A 198 5.73 5.92 -3.18
C VAL A 198 5.79 5.79 -4.68
N GLN A 199 5.25 6.78 -5.38
CA GLN A 199 5.24 6.85 -6.83
C GLN A 199 5.42 8.29 -7.30
N GLU A 200 6.34 8.48 -8.21
CA GLU A 200 6.54 9.75 -8.93
C GLU A 200 5.52 9.89 -10.06
N GLU A 201 5.00 11.10 -10.25
CA GLU A 201 4.13 11.47 -11.38
C GLU A 201 4.90 11.57 -12.70
#